data_aae7c7c8fd7427fc09a613d939efc5f0
#
_entry.id   aae7c7c8fd7427fc09a613d939efc5f0
#
_cell.length_a   1.000
_cell.length_b   1.000
_cell.length_c   1.000
_cell.angle_alpha   90.00
_cell.angle_beta   90.00
_cell.angle_gamma   90.00
#
_symmetry.space_group_name_H-M   'P 1'
#
loop_
_entity.id
_entity.type
_entity.pdbx_description
1 polymer ?
#
loop_
_entity_poly.entity_id
_entity_poly.type
_entity_poly.pdbx_seq_one_letter_code
_entity_poly.pdbx_strand_id
1 'polypeptide(L)'
;MRIVIDYKFRCKKKNDYVLFLMLLFSNFTHLIIGLEPNGLSFNKPFKFEGDAKDYINSSENLLQGKGYTFYKISKDLDYVSNIPSKKGNEKAIFYSFRSPGFAFFYVPMRFFLNQQNALITFIVFQTILNALSKLIISILIFNYTKNKLLFILALFIFVTVPFFSQYNNLILTDSLGLSFLIFASYFFIKSVNENFKFKTLILSGLFFTIAVFLRPFLILPFAFAALILVYHLFSKTNFKSLLLALLYFGSTFIIIDSIWIIRNYNYTKKFIPLASTMHFQDHKHSSFHEFRKISGSLGYSNNWWEVESPIYWFYNKSDSRKVEVVFSEVKISHKHQNKILKSRKYMFNSLNKSTNITERILLEKKSENLLKEINLELKEQHFFATQIKSRFLILTKFINQPIQRDFHAIRYPINIALVYYNHLVVNLIVWIGMLASMFFLVGNQTLTIKYLSLGSLSIVLLFTFVLLSYEYREIYTVLGFLLISCFILINNFKKIHFLLKTLVVAIFILAFVQSFYQTSLEINW
;
A
#
# COMPACT_ATOMS: atom_id res chain seq x y z
N MET A 1 1.55 -15.09 -32.99
CA MET A 1 0.16 -14.62 -33.12
C MET A 1 0.11 -13.14 -32.80
N ARG A 2 0.09 -12.27 -33.82
CA ARG A 2 -0.01 -10.81 -33.68
C ARG A 2 -1.44 -10.48 -33.25
N ILE A 3 -1.68 -10.24 -31.99
CA ILE A 3 -2.92 -9.57 -31.57
C ILE A 3 -2.68 -8.07 -31.81
N VAL A 4 -2.98 -7.64 -33.02
CA VAL A 4 -3.20 -6.23 -33.31
C VAL A 4 -4.46 -5.87 -32.54
N ILE A 5 -4.30 -5.14 -31.43
CA ILE A 5 -5.44 -4.54 -30.74
C ILE A 5 -5.96 -3.46 -31.67
N ASP A 6 -6.93 -3.86 -32.48
CA ASP A 6 -7.61 -2.96 -33.42
C ASP A 6 -8.44 -1.98 -32.58
N TYR A 7 -7.95 -0.75 -32.46
CA TYR A 7 -8.60 0.38 -31.79
C TYR A 7 -9.89 0.85 -32.47
N LYS A 8 -10.61 -0.06 -33.14
CA LYS A 8 -11.86 0.24 -33.83
C LYS A 8 -13.11 0.32 -32.97
N PHE A 9 -12.97 0.21 -31.62
CA PHE A 9 -14.04 0.70 -30.80
C PHE A 9 -13.84 2.21 -30.58
N ARG A 10 -14.17 3.01 -31.60
CA ARG A 10 -14.58 4.40 -31.40
C ARG A 10 -15.89 4.34 -30.59
N CYS A 11 -15.81 4.18 -29.28
CA CYS A 11 -16.79 4.84 -28.42
C CYS A 11 -16.82 6.28 -28.94
N LYS A 12 -17.93 6.73 -29.47
CA LYS A 12 -18.05 8.12 -29.90
C LYS A 12 -17.56 8.92 -28.72
N LYS A 13 -16.58 9.81 -28.86
CA LYS A 13 -15.95 10.60 -27.78
C LYS A 13 -16.97 11.10 -26.76
N LYS A 14 -18.20 11.34 -27.19
CA LYS A 14 -19.34 11.76 -26.36
C LYS A 14 -19.73 10.73 -25.26
N ASN A 15 -19.62 9.43 -25.54
CA ASN A 15 -19.98 8.38 -24.56
C ASN A 15 -18.94 8.23 -23.45
N ASP A 16 -17.64 8.45 -23.75
CA ASP A 16 -16.57 8.36 -22.76
C ASP A 16 -16.69 9.48 -21.71
N TYR A 17 -17.11 10.68 -22.11
CA TYR A 17 -17.38 11.77 -21.19
C TYR A 17 -18.56 11.47 -20.26
N VAL A 18 -19.64 10.87 -20.78
CA VAL A 18 -20.81 10.50 -19.96
C VAL A 18 -20.41 9.45 -18.92
N LEU A 19 -19.65 8.42 -19.31
CA LEU A 19 -19.16 7.39 -18.39
C LEU A 19 -18.22 7.97 -17.33
N PHE A 20 -17.32 8.87 -17.72
CA PHE A 20 -16.47 9.59 -16.78
C PHE A 20 -17.27 10.42 -15.79
N LEU A 21 -18.26 11.20 -16.26
CA LEU A 21 -19.10 12.00 -15.38
C LEU A 21 -19.92 11.13 -14.42
N MET A 22 -20.40 9.97 -14.86
CA MET A 22 -21.08 9.00 -14.01
C MET A 22 -20.17 8.47 -12.89
N LEU A 23 -18.93 8.10 -13.22
CA LEU A 23 -17.95 7.64 -12.24
C LEU A 23 -17.52 8.77 -11.29
N LEU A 24 -17.39 9.97 -11.81
CA LEU A 24 -17.06 11.15 -11.01
C LEU A 24 -18.20 11.48 -10.03
N PHE A 25 -19.43 11.48 -10.50
CA PHE A 25 -20.61 11.68 -9.65
C PHE A 25 -20.69 10.62 -8.56
N SER A 26 -20.49 9.33 -8.92
CA SER A 26 -20.43 8.24 -7.93
C SER A 26 -19.32 8.45 -6.90
N ASN A 27 -18.13 8.87 -7.32
CA ASN A 27 -17.04 9.16 -6.40
C ASN A 27 -17.39 10.29 -5.41
N PHE A 28 -18.05 11.35 -5.87
CA PHE A 28 -18.52 12.42 -4.99
C PHE A 28 -19.65 11.94 -4.07
N THR A 29 -20.55 11.09 -4.54
CA THR A 29 -21.58 10.48 -3.70
C THR A 29 -20.94 9.63 -2.60
N HIS A 30 -19.97 8.77 -2.93
CA HIS A 30 -19.24 7.98 -1.95
C HIS A 30 -18.42 8.86 -0.98
N LEU A 31 -17.88 9.97 -1.47
CA LEU A 31 -17.23 10.97 -0.63
C LEU A 31 -18.21 11.51 0.42
N ILE A 32 -19.39 11.94 0.01
CA ILE A 32 -20.42 12.52 0.90
C ILE A 32 -20.93 11.46 1.89
N ILE A 33 -21.19 10.23 1.43
CA ILE A 33 -21.68 9.12 2.27
C ILE A 33 -20.61 8.68 3.29
N GLY A 34 -19.33 8.68 2.88
CA GLY A 34 -18.20 8.32 3.73
C GLY A 34 -17.69 9.46 4.61
N LEU A 35 -18.30 10.64 4.56
CA LEU A 35 -18.01 11.71 5.48
C LEU A 35 -18.65 11.38 6.83
N GLU A 36 -17.81 11.00 7.80
CA GLU A 36 -18.25 10.98 9.18
C GLU A 36 -18.81 12.33 9.63
N PRO A 37 -19.69 12.36 10.68
CA PRO A 37 -20.10 13.59 11.31
C PRO A 37 -18.95 14.52 11.73
N ASN A 38 -17.75 13.95 11.91
CA ASN A 38 -16.49 14.65 12.21
C ASN A 38 -15.55 14.81 11.00
N GLY A 39 -15.94 14.31 9.82
CA GLY A 39 -15.16 14.40 8.58
C GLY A 39 -15.14 15.81 8.00
N LEU A 40 -15.07 15.92 6.67
CA LEU A 40 -15.03 17.18 5.93
C LEU A 40 -16.24 18.11 6.23
N SER A 41 -16.23 18.75 7.37
CA SER A 41 -17.05 19.95 7.56
C SER A 41 -16.30 21.07 6.86
N PHE A 42 -16.84 21.56 5.75
CA PHE A 42 -16.28 22.72 5.03
C PHE A 42 -16.07 23.95 5.94
N ASN A 43 -16.69 23.93 7.11
CA ASN A 43 -16.66 25.02 8.09
C ASN A 43 -15.79 24.70 9.33
N LYS A 44 -15.23 23.49 9.46
CA LYS A 44 -14.36 23.15 10.61
C LYS A 44 -12.94 22.85 10.12
N PRO A 45 -11.91 23.25 10.88
CA PRO A 45 -10.53 22.93 10.51
C PRO A 45 -10.33 21.40 10.47
N PHE A 46 -9.60 20.93 9.45
CA PHE A 46 -9.24 19.51 9.36
C PHE A 46 -8.49 19.07 10.60
N LYS A 47 -8.91 17.97 11.22
CA LYS A 47 -8.10 17.27 12.20
C LYS A 47 -7.13 16.37 11.48
N PHE A 48 -5.84 16.56 11.73
CA PHE A 48 -4.78 15.76 11.14
C PHE A 48 -4.29 14.72 12.14
N GLU A 49 -4.44 13.46 11.81
CA GLU A 49 -3.96 12.34 12.61
C GLU A 49 -3.07 11.42 11.75
N GLY A 50 -2.20 10.66 12.41
CA GLY A 50 -1.36 9.68 11.76
C GLY A 50 -0.53 10.23 10.60
N ASP A 51 -0.54 9.51 9.48
CA ASP A 51 0.26 9.80 8.29
C ASP A 51 -0.06 11.16 7.64
N ALA A 52 -1.32 11.63 7.71
CA ALA A 52 -1.73 12.92 7.16
C ALA A 52 -0.93 14.08 7.78
N LYS A 53 -0.67 14.03 9.10
CA LYS A 53 0.14 15.00 9.82
C LYS A 53 1.57 15.06 9.28
N ASP A 54 2.15 13.89 8.96
CA ASP A 54 3.52 13.81 8.45
C ASP A 54 3.63 14.50 7.08
N TYR A 55 2.67 14.25 6.17
CA TYR A 55 2.65 14.83 4.84
C TYR A 55 2.45 16.36 4.86
N ILE A 56 1.47 16.82 5.65
CA ILE A 56 1.14 18.24 5.72
C ILE A 56 2.27 19.02 6.38
N ASN A 57 2.78 18.57 7.53
CA ASN A 57 3.83 19.27 8.25
C ASN A 57 5.10 19.43 7.40
N SER A 58 5.51 18.36 6.67
CA SER A 58 6.69 18.43 5.80
C SER A 58 6.48 19.42 4.65
N SER A 59 5.27 19.48 4.11
CA SER A 59 4.92 20.40 3.01
C SER A 59 4.81 21.86 3.49
N GLU A 60 4.22 22.10 4.66
CA GLU A 60 4.14 23.46 5.24
C GLU A 60 5.52 23.98 5.67
N ASN A 61 6.39 23.11 6.20
CA ASN A 61 7.77 23.48 6.50
C ASN A 61 8.55 23.89 5.24
N LEU A 62 8.31 23.18 4.13
CA LEU A 62 8.91 23.54 2.84
C LEU A 62 8.46 24.94 2.39
N LEU A 63 7.18 25.27 2.51
CA LEU A 63 6.62 26.59 2.17
C LEU A 63 7.14 27.71 3.07
N GLN A 64 7.46 27.39 4.33
CA GLN A 64 8.04 28.33 5.30
C GLN A 64 9.57 28.50 5.14
N GLY A 65 10.19 27.94 4.09
CA GLY A 65 11.64 27.99 3.88
C GLY A 65 12.47 27.10 4.83
N LYS A 66 11.82 26.26 5.64
CA LYS A 66 12.49 25.33 6.58
C LYS A 66 12.95 24.02 5.90
N GLY A 67 12.79 23.95 4.57
CA GLY A 67 13.02 22.73 3.79
C GLY A 67 11.93 21.67 3.99
N TYR A 68 12.02 20.59 3.23
CA TYR A 68 11.10 19.45 3.41
C TYR A 68 11.51 18.66 4.65
N THR A 69 11.02 19.09 5.80
CA THR A 69 11.40 18.58 7.12
C THR A 69 10.17 18.26 7.94
N PHE A 70 10.30 17.29 8.83
CA PHE A 70 9.26 16.90 9.76
C PHE A 70 9.74 17.13 11.19
N TYR A 71 8.90 17.77 12.02
CA TYR A 71 9.20 18.02 13.43
C TYR A 71 8.36 17.11 14.31
N LYS A 72 9.00 16.37 15.20
CA LYS A 72 8.32 15.62 16.27
C LYS A 72 8.71 16.14 17.63
N ILE A 73 7.78 16.16 18.57
CA ILE A 73 8.07 16.53 19.97
C ILE A 73 8.78 15.35 20.64
N SER A 74 9.73 15.61 21.54
CA SER A 74 10.62 14.59 22.09
C SER A 74 9.92 13.42 22.81
N LYS A 75 8.72 13.65 23.37
CA LYS A 75 7.90 12.58 23.96
C LYS A 75 7.45 11.52 22.94
N ASP A 76 7.25 11.93 21.69
CA ASP A 76 6.88 11.04 20.58
C ASP A 76 8.12 10.43 19.90
N LEU A 77 9.30 10.92 20.28
CA LEU A 77 10.59 10.62 19.64
C LEU A 77 11.33 9.45 20.25
N ASP A 78 10.90 8.99 21.41
CA ASP A 78 11.54 7.88 22.09
C ASP A 78 11.59 6.59 21.26
N TYR A 79 10.84 6.58 20.18
CA TYR A 79 10.82 5.47 19.21
C TYR A 79 11.61 5.71 17.91
N VAL A 80 11.96 6.94 17.54
CA VAL A 80 12.30 7.23 16.14
C VAL A 80 13.56 8.07 15.92
N SER A 81 14.20 8.71 16.91
CA SER A 81 15.32 9.61 16.65
C SER A 81 16.68 9.16 17.18
N ASN A 82 17.76 9.42 16.43
CA ASN A 82 19.15 9.26 16.85
C ASN A 82 19.70 10.45 17.66
N ILE A 83 18.85 11.34 18.15
CA ILE A 83 19.24 12.53 18.85
C ILE A 83 19.04 12.27 20.34
N PRO A 84 20.07 12.45 21.17
CA PRO A 84 19.88 12.34 22.61
C PRO A 84 18.90 13.42 23.03
N SER A 85 17.76 13.01 23.63
CA SER A 85 16.84 13.96 24.21
C SER A 85 17.50 14.60 25.43
N LYS A 86 18.00 15.81 25.29
CA LYS A 86 18.23 16.69 26.42
C LYS A 86 16.86 17.17 26.90
N LYS A 87 16.48 16.76 28.11
CA LYS A 87 15.32 17.26 28.87
C LYS A 87 14.12 17.78 28.04
N GLY A 88 13.23 16.92 27.71
CA GLY A 88 11.78 17.15 27.84
C GLY A 88 11.03 17.89 26.73
N ASN A 89 11.62 18.76 25.94
CA ASN A 89 10.89 19.62 24.98
C ASN A 89 11.64 19.94 23.67
N GLU A 90 12.70 19.23 23.33
CA GLU A 90 13.41 19.48 22.07
C GLU A 90 12.67 18.82 20.89
N LYS A 91 12.44 19.61 19.85
CA LYS A 91 11.88 19.14 18.58
C LYS A 91 13.00 18.47 17.78
N ALA A 92 12.88 17.17 17.47
CA ALA A 92 13.78 16.57 16.52
C ALA A 92 13.34 16.85 15.08
N ILE A 93 14.32 17.04 14.21
CA ILE A 93 14.13 17.38 12.81
C ILE A 93 14.45 16.15 11.97
N PHE A 94 13.48 15.71 11.17
CA PHE A 94 13.63 14.63 10.21
C PHE A 94 13.66 15.20 8.80
N TYR A 95 14.70 14.90 8.04
CA TYR A 95 14.91 15.47 6.72
C TYR A 95 14.36 14.62 5.56
N SER A 96 14.11 13.36 5.78
CA SER A 96 13.73 12.40 4.74
C SER A 96 12.68 11.37 5.18
N PHE A 97 11.87 11.72 6.20
CA PHE A 97 10.93 10.79 6.82
C PHE A 97 9.92 10.20 5.83
N ARG A 98 9.31 11.04 5.00
CA ARG A 98 8.42 10.65 3.90
C ARG A 98 9.00 11.09 2.55
N SER A 99 8.67 10.37 1.49
CA SER A 99 8.93 10.82 0.12
C SER A 99 8.09 12.05 -0.22
N PRO A 100 8.56 12.94 -1.11
CA PRO A 100 7.91 14.23 -1.37
C PRO A 100 6.70 14.15 -2.31
N GLY A 101 6.20 12.95 -2.66
CA GLY A 101 5.13 12.78 -3.63
C GLY A 101 3.84 13.54 -3.29
N PHE A 102 3.46 13.59 -2.00
CA PHE A 102 2.33 14.41 -1.57
C PHE A 102 2.58 15.91 -1.82
N ALA A 103 3.78 16.38 -1.47
CA ALA A 103 4.16 17.79 -1.62
C ALA A 103 4.14 18.25 -3.09
N PHE A 104 4.41 17.37 -4.07
CA PHE A 104 4.35 17.71 -5.50
C PHE A 104 2.99 18.26 -5.93
N PHE A 105 1.91 17.81 -5.28
CA PHE A 105 0.54 18.25 -5.57
C PHE A 105 0.05 19.30 -4.59
N TYR A 106 0.31 19.12 -3.30
CA TYR A 106 -0.19 19.99 -2.26
C TYR A 106 0.48 21.38 -2.26
N VAL A 107 1.80 21.44 -2.40
CA VAL A 107 2.55 22.70 -2.33
C VAL A 107 2.12 23.71 -3.42
N PRO A 108 1.96 23.33 -4.70
CA PRO A 108 1.42 24.23 -5.71
C PRO A 108 0.01 24.77 -5.36
N MET A 109 -0.87 23.92 -4.83
CA MET A 109 -2.21 24.35 -4.42
C MET A 109 -2.14 25.32 -3.24
N ARG A 110 -1.30 25.00 -2.26
CA ARG A 110 -1.09 25.78 -1.05
C ARG A 110 -0.44 27.14 -1.31
N PHE A 111 0.32 27.25 -2.40
CA PHE A 111 0.94 28.52 -2.81
C PHE A 111 -0.11 29.58 -3.18
N PHE A 112 -1.23 29.17 -3.77
CA PHE A 112 -2.32 30.08 -4.20
C PHE A 112 -3.52 30.11 -3.23
N LEU A 113 -3.64 29.15 -2.33
CA LEU A 113 -4.80 28.97 -1.47
C LEU A 113 -4.37 28.94 0.01
N ASN A 114 -5.29 29.27 0.91
CA ASN A 114 -5.08 28.97 2.33
C ASN A 114 -5.06 27.45 2.56
N GLN A 115 -4.60 27.01 3.73
CA GLN A 115 -4.40 25.60 4.05
C GLN A 115 -5.69 24.77 3.85
N GLN A 116 -6.81 25.25 4.36
CA GLN A 116 -8.09 24.54 4.27
C GLN A 116 -8.55 24.38 2.81
N ASN A 117 -8.51 25.45 2.02
CA ASN A 117 -8.90 25.40 0.61
C ASN A 117 -7.95 24.55 -0.22
N ALA A 118 -6.65 24.56 0.07
CA ALA A 118 -5.67 23.70 -0.59
C ALA A 118 -5.95 22.21 -0.33
N LEU A 119 -6.33 21.85 0.89
CA LEU A 119 -6.70 20.47 1.24
C LEU A 119 -8.00 20.02 0.58
N ILE A 120 -9.01 20.89 0.54
CA ILE A 120 -10.25 20.64 -0.21
C ILE A 120 -9.93 20.42 -1.69
N THR A 121 -9.14 21.30 -2.28
CA THR A 121 -8.71 21.20 -3.68
C THR A 121 -7.95 19.91 -3.94
N PHE A 122 -7.08 19.50 -3.02
CA PHE A 122 -6.36 18.23 -3.10
C PHE A 122 -7.33 17.03 -3.09
N ILE A 123 -8.34 17.01 -2.23
CA ILE A 123 -9.38 15.96 -2.18
C ILE A 123 -10.17 15.90 -3.49
N VAL A 124 -10.61 17.05 -4.01
CA VAL A 124 -11.29 17.12 -5.31
C VAL A 124 -10.40 16.59 -6.43
N PHE A 125 -9.15 17.00 -6.46
CA PHE A 125 -8.17 16.57 -7.46
C PHE A 125 -7.97 15.04 -7.44
N GLN A 126 -7.74 14.44 -6.26
CA GLN A 126 -7.57 12.99 -6.17
C GLN A 126 -8.87 12.23 -6.51
N THR A 127 -10.04 12.80 -6.22
CA THR A 127 -11.34 12.23 -6.59
C THR A 127 -11.52 12.16 -8.11
N ILE A 128 -11.11 13.22 -8.82
CA ILE A 128 -11.12 13.28 -10.30
C ILE A 128 -10.17 12.24 -10.89
N LEU A 129 -8.93 12.16 -10.40
CA LEU A 129 -7.95 11.18 -10.90
C LEU A 129 -8.38 9.74 -10.62
N ASN A 130 -9.00 9.48 -9.48
CA ASN A 130 -9.57 8.17 -9.17
C ASN A 130 -10.69 7.78 -10.14
N ALA A 131 -11.59 8.70 -10.50
CA ALA A 131 -12.63 8.45 -11.50
C ALA A 131 -12.03 8.12 -12.90
N LEU A 132 -10.98 8.85 -13.30
CA LEU A 132 -10.24 8.56 -14.54
C LEU A 132 -9.57 7.17 -14.50
N SER A 133 -8.97 6.81 -13.37
CA SER A 133 -8.34 5.49 -13.22
C SER A 133 -9.34 4.34 -13.32
N LYS A 134 -10.55 4.49 -12.75
CA LYS A 134 -11.66 3.52 -12.86
C LYS A 134 -12.11 3.35 -14.32
N LEU A 135 -12.23 4.45 -15.06
CA LEU A 135 -12.56 4.40 -16.48
C LEU A 135 -11.48 3.65 -17.27
N ILE A 136 -10.20 3.92 -17.01
CA ILE A 136 -9.08 3.22 -17.66
C ILE A 136 -9.09 1.72 -17.33
N ILE A 137 -9.33 1.32 -16.07
CA ILE A 137 -9.46 -0.10 -15.70
C ILE A 137 -10.59 -0.75 -16.50
N SER A 138 -11.75 -0.10 -16.60
CA SER A 138 -12.89 -0.61 -17.38
C SER A 138 -12.55 -0.78 -18.85
N ILE A 139 -11.84 0.19 -19.45
CA ILE A 139 -11.33 0.10 -20.84
C ILE A 139 -10.34 -1.06 -20.99
N LEU A 140 -9.43 -1.27 -20.05
CA LEU A 140 -8.49 -2.40 -20.06
C LEU A 140 -9.24 -3.72 -19.98
N ILE A 141 -10.23 -3.86 -19.11
CA ILE A 141 -11.09 -5.05 -19.03
C ILE A 141 -11.74 -5.32 -20.40
N PHE A 142 -12.34 -4.30 -21.01
CA PHE A 142 -12.92 -4.45 -22.35
C PHE A 142 -11.87 -4.86 -23.40
N ASN A 143 -10.69 -4.24 -23.37
CA ASN A 143 -9.62 -4.55 -24.32
C ASN A 143 -9.13 -5.99 -24.25
N TYR A 144 -9.08 -6.58 -23.04
CA TYR A 144 -8.65 -7.96 -22.85
C TYR A 144 -9.77 -8.98 -23.05
N THR A 145 -11.00 -8.64 -22.68
CA THR A 145 -12.13 -9.59 -22.73
C THR A 145 -12.93 -9.49 -24.03
N LYS A 146 -12.96 -8.33 -24.69
CA LYS A 146 -13.84 -7.96 -25.81
C LYS A 146 -15.33 -8.14 -25.49
N ASN A 147 -15.68 -8.15 -24.21
CA ASN A 147 -17.02 -8.41 -23.70
C ASN A 147 -17.62 -7.13 -23.12
N LYS A 148 -18.69 -6.63 -23.75
CA LYS A 148 -19.41 -5.42 -23.31
C LYS A 148 -20.08 -5.61 -21.94
N LEU A 149 -20.59 -6.81 -21.66
CA LEU A 149 -21.25 -7.08 -20.38
C LEU A 149 -20.25 -6.95 -19.21
N LEU A 150 -19.03 -7.49 -19.40
CA LEU A 150 -17.97 -7.37 -18.36
C LEU A 150 -17.49 -5.93 -18.19
N PHE A 151 -17.45 -5.14 -19.28
CA PHE A 151 -17.18 -3.71 -19.18
C PHE A 151 -18.25 -2.97 -18.36
N ILE A 152 -19.54 -3.23 -18.64
CA ILE A 152 -20.66 -2.62 -17.89
C ILE A 152 -20.63 -3.07 -16.43
N LEU A 153 -20.35 -4.35 -16.18
CA LEU A 153 -20.25 -4.89 -14.83
C LEU A 153 -19.10 -4.23 -14.04
N ALA A 154 -17.94 -3.97 -14.68
CA ALA A 154 -16.85 -3.23 -14.04
C ALA A 154 -17.27 -1.81 -13.66
N LEU A 155 -17.95 -1.09 -14.56
CA LEU A 155 -18.50 0.23 -14.27
C LEU A 155 -19.52 0.18 -13.12
N PHE A 156 -20.40 -0.83 -13.12
CA PHE A 156 -21.38 -1.03 -12.06
C PHE A 156 -20.71 -1.24 -10.70
N ILE A 157 -19.68 -2.10 -10.63
CA ILE A 157 -18.87 -2.30 -9.42
C ILE A 157 -18.25 -0.99 -8.94
N PHE A 158 -17.66 -0.20 -9.83
CA PHE A 158 -17.06 1.08 -9.45
C PHE A 158 -18.07 2.12 -8.95
N VAL A 159 -19.31 2.05 -9.43
CA VAL A 159 -20.39 2.94 -8.99
C VAL A 159 -20.99 2.51 -7.65
N THR A 160 -21.09 1.20 -7.41
CA THR A 160 -21.84 0.66 -6.28
C THR A 160 -21.00 0.23 -5.09
N VAL A 161 -19.67 0.03 -5.27
CA VAL A 161 -18.75 -0.44 -4.23
C VAL A 161 -17.92 0.74 -3.70
N PRO A 162 -18.25 1.28 -2.52
CA PRO A 162 -17.57 2.45 -1.97
C PRO A 162 -16.08 2.27 -1.70
N PHE A 163 -15.62 1.04 -1.48
CA PHE A 163 -14.21 0.73 -1.24
C PHE A 163 -13.27 1.34 -2.29
N PHE A 164 -13.68 1.36 -3.56
CA PHE A 164 -12.88 1.96 -4.63
C PHE A 164 -12.75 3.49 -4.56
N SER A 165 -13.44 4.13 -3.63
CA SER A 165 -13.43 5.59 -3.44
C SER A 165 -13.09 6.00 -2.01
N GLN A 166 -13.02 5.07 -1.07
CA GLN A 166 -12.93 5.38 0.37
C GLN A 166 -11.69 6.21 0.75
N TYR A 167 -10.59 6.08 0.00
CA TYR A 167 -9.37 6.85 0.26
C TYR A 167 -9.38 8.24 -0.39
N ASN A 168 -10.45 8.61 -1.12
CA ASN A 168 -10.55 9.92 -1.75
C ASN A 168 -10.81 11.04 -0.75
N ASN A 169 -11.44 10.75 0.39
CA ASN A 169 -11.73 11.71 1.45
C ASN A 169 -10.59 11.87 2.47
N LEU A 170 -9.53 11.07 2.34
CA LEU A 170 -8.40 11.11 3.23
C LEU A 170 -7.24 11.93 2.64
N ILE A 171 -6.55 12.67 3.50
CA ILE A 171 -5.33 13.38 3.12
C ILE A 171 -4.16 12.38 3.20
N LEU A 172 -4.23 11.41 2.30
CA LEU A 172 -3.25 10.34 2.16
C LEU A 172 -2.82 10.21 0.70
N THR A 173 -1.80 9.43 0.46
CA THR A 173 -1.27 9.19 -0.89
C THR A 173 -1.83 7.96 -1.57
N ASP A 174 -2.76 7.23 -0.92
CA ASP A 174 -3.27 5.94 -1.39
C ASP A 174 -4.07 6.06 -2.69
N SER A 175 -5.04 6.96 -2.73
CA SER A 175 -5.87 7.19 -3.92
C SER A 175 -5.07 7.71 -5.10
N LEU A 176 -4.15 8.65 -4.87
CA LEU A 176 -3.26 9.15 -5.91
C LEU A 176 -2.28 8.07 -6.39
N GLY A 177 -1.68 7.31 -5.45
CA GLY A 177 -0.77 6.21 -5.77
C GLY A 177 -1.40 5.18 -6.70
N LEU A 178 -2.63 4.72 -6.38
CA LEU A 178 -3.40 3.84 -7.26
C LEU A 178 -3.64 4.48 -8.62
N SER A 179 -4.12 5.73 -8.66
CA SER A 179 -4.47 6.41 -9.91
C SER A 179 -3.26 6.53 -10.84
N PHE A 180 -2.11 6.95 -10.31
CA PHE A 180 -0.88 7.07 -11.08
C PHE A 180 -0.30 5.71 -11.48
N LEU A 181 -0.43 4.67 -10.65
CA LEU A 181 -0.08 3.30 -11.03
C LEU A 181 -0.91 2.81 -12.22
N ILE A 182 -2.20 3.08 -12.25
CA ILE A 182 -3.09 2.71 -13.37
C ILE A 182 -2.72 3.48 -14.64
N PHE A 183 -2.45 4.79 -14.54
CA PHE A 183 -1.99 5.57 -15.69
C PHE A 183 -0.65 5.05 -16.23
N ALA A 184 0.32 4.81 -15.35
CA ALA A 184 1.62 4.24 -15.72
C ALA A 184 1.46 2.92 -16.46
N SER A 185 0.65 2.01 -15.89
CA SER A 185 0.39 0.69 -16.47
C SER A 185 -0.34 0.74 -17.81
N TYR A 186 -1.30 1.66 -17.94
CA TYR A 186 -1.97 1.87 -19.21
C TYR A 186 -1.00 2.30 -20.31
N PHE A 187 -0.13 3.28 -20.05
CA PHE A 187 0.87 3.73 -21.00
C PHE A 187 1.94 2.66 -21.25
N PHE A 188 2.30 1.86 -20.24
CA PHE A 188 3.19 0.71 -20.43
C PHE A 188 2.58 -0.33 -21.37
N ILE A 189 1.35 -0.77 -21.10
CA ILE A 189 0.62 -1.72 -21.94
C ILE A 189 0.47 -1.18 -23.37
N LYS A 190 0.14 0.11 -23.49
CA LYS A 190 0.06 0.78 -24.78
C LYS A 190 1.41 0.78 -25.50
N SER A 191 2.51 1.05 -24.80
CA SER A 191 3.85 1.05 -25.39
C SER A 191 4.26 -0.34 -25.91
N VAL A 192 3.98 -1.41 -25.12
CA VAL A 192 4.20 -2.80 -25.57
C VAL A 192 3.46 -3.12 -26.86
N ASN A 193 2.20 -2.67 -26.97
CA ASN A 193 1.36 -2.89 -28.16
C ASN A 193 1.78 -2.05 -29.36
N GLU A 194 2.41 -0.89 -29.13
CA GLU A 194 2.89 0.03 -30.17
C GLU A 194 4.39 -0.15 -30.50
N ASN A 195 4.98 -1.29 -30.18
CA ASN A 195 6.42 -1.56 -30.36
C ASN A 195 7.33 -0.55 -29.63
N PHE A 196 6.97 -0.21 -28.41
CA PHE A 196 7.75 0.66 -27.50
C PHE A 196 8.00 2.07 -28.02
N LYS A 197 6.96 2.73 -28.53
CA LYS A 197 7.07 4.13 -28.92
C LYS A 197 7.58 5.01 -27.78
N PHE A 198 8.54 5.85 -28.09
CA PHE A 198 9.22 6.78 -27.18
C PHE A 198 8.25 7.57 -26.26
N LYS A 199 7.23 8.23 -26.84
CA LYS A 199 6.25 9.03 -26.08
C LYS A 199 5.52 8.22 -25.01
N THR A 200 5.09 7.00 -25.36
CA THR A 200 4.33 6.14 -24.42
C THR A 200 5.23 5.58 -23.33
N LEU A 201 6.51 5.30 -23.62
CA LEU A 201 7.50 4.86 -22.62
C LEU A 201 7.81 5.97 -21.61
N ILE A 202 8.09 7.19 -22.08
CA ILE A 202 8.35 8.33 -21.16
C ILE A 202 7.13 8.62 -20.29
N LEU A 203 5.91 8.66 -20.86
CA LEU A 203 4.70 8.88 -20.06
C LEU A 203 4.51 7.77 -19.02
N SER A 204 4.77 6.52 -19.39
CA SER A 204 4.73 5.41 -18.45
C SER A 204 5.74 5.59 -17.33
N GLY A 205 7.01 5.87 -17.66
CA GLY A 205 8.08 6.12 -16.69
C GLY A 205 7.76 7.29 -15.76
N LEU A 206 7.24 8.39 -16.30
CA LEU A 206 6.84 9.57 -15.52
C LEU A 206 5.73 9.22 -14.51
N PHE A 207 4.67 8.54 -14.95
CA PHE A 207 3.59 8.18 -14.05
C PHE A 207 4.01 7.13 -13.01
N PHE A 208 4.90 6.18 -13.36
CA PHE A 208 5.50 5.29 -12.37
C PHE A 208 6.33 6.06 -11.35
N THR A 209 7.14 7.03 -11.80
CA THR A 209 7.93 7.87 -10.89
C THR A 209 7.03 8.58 -9.89
N ILE A 210 5.96 9.21 -10.36
CA ILE A 210 4.99 9.86 -9.47
C ILE A 210 4.36 8.85 -8.50
N ALA A 211 3.93 7.68 -8.99
CA ALA A 211 3.35 6.64 -8.15
C ALA A 211 4.33 6.18 -7.06
N VAL A 212 5.60 5.95 -7.39
CA VAL A 212 6.65 5.53 -6.46
C VAL A 212 6.94 6.60 -5.42
N PHE A 213 6.98 7.88 -5.81
CA PHE A 213 7.17 8.99 -4.86
C PHE A 213 5.94 9.22 -3.96
N LEU A 214 4.75 8.84 -4.39
CA LEU A 214 3.56 8.81 -3.55
C LEU A 214 3.57 7.61 -2.59
N ARG A 215 3.90 6.43 -3.11
CA ARG A 215 3.92 5.15 -2.38
C ARG A 215 5.16 4.34 -2.79
N PRO A 216 6.25 4.41 -2.02
CA PRO A 216 7.54 3.82 -2.39
C PRO A 216 7.52 2.33 -2.73
N PHE A 217 6.63 1.53 -2.15
CA PHE A 217 6.51 0.12 -2.49
C PHE A 217 6.01 -0.14 -3.93
N LEU A 218 5.44 0.87 -4.61
CA LEU A 218 5.07 0.81 -6.02
C LEU A 218 6.28 0.76 -6.96
N ILE A 219 7.50 0.82 -6.41
CA ILE A 219 8.74 0.48 -7.14
C ILE A 219 8.69 -0.96 -7.69
N LEU A 220 7.95 -1.89 -7.06
CA LEU A 220 7.85 -3.27 -7.52
C LEU A 220 7.13 -3.39 -8.87
N PRO A 221 5.89 -2.89 -9.07
CA PRO A 221 5.28 -2.87 -10.39
C PRO A 221 6.11 -2.14 -11.44
N PHE A 222 6.82 -1.07 -11.06
CA PHE A 222 7.75 -0.36 -11.95
C PHE A 222 8.92 -1.25 -12.36
N ALA A 223 9.56 -1.93 -11.41
CA ALA A 223 10.65 -2.87 -11.68
C ALA A 223 10.19 -4.05 -12.57
N PHE A 224 9.00 -4.59 -12.33
CA PHE A 224 8.47 -5.66 -13.19
C PHE A 224 8.15 -5.18 -14.60
N ALA A 225 7.69 -3.94 -14.77
CA ALA A 225 7.55 -3.34 -16.09
C ALA A 225 8.91 -3.24 -16.81
N ALA A 226 9.96 -2.81 -16.10
CA ALA A 226 11.32 -2.76 -16.63
C ALA A 226 11.85 -4.16 -17.00
N LEU A 227 11.64 -5.18 -16.16
CA LEU A 227 12.04 -6.56 -16.44
C LEU A 227 11.33 -7.13 -17.68
N ILE A 228 10.05 -6.86 -17.84
CA ILE A 228 9.30 -7.28 -19.04
C ILE A 228 9.79 -6.55 -20.29
N LEU A 229 10.15 -5.28 -20.16
CA LEU A 229 10.77 -4.51 -21.24
C LEU A 229 12.11 -5.15 -21.66
N VAL A 230 12.97 -5.48 -20.69
CA VAL A 230 14.24 -6.19 -20.92
C VAL A 230 13.99 -7.53 -21.62
N TYR A 231 13.13 -8.37 -21.07
CA TYR A 231 12.83 -9.70 -21.62
C TYR A 231 12.31 -9.62 -23.07
N HIS A 232 11.41 -8.69 -23.36
CA HIS A 232 10.82 -8.56 -24.70
C HIS A 232 11.82 -8.05 -25.74
N LEU A 233 12.62 -7.06 -25.37
CA LEU A 233 13.56 -6.43 -26.31
C LEU A 233 14.84 -7.28 -26.47
N PHE A 234 15.30 -7.94 -25.42
CA PHE A 234 16.48 -8.81 -25.49
C PHE A 234 16.32 -9.94 -26.51
N SER A 235 15.09 -10.46 -26.65
CA SER A 235 14.79 -11.53 -27.60
C SER A 235 14.56 -11.06 -29.04
N LYS A 236 14.36 -9.76 -29.29
CA LYS A 236 13.85 -9.25 -30.58
C LYS A 236 14.67 -8.11 -31.20
N THR A 237 15.49 -7.42 -30.43
CA THR A 237 16.17 -6.21 -30.86
C THR A 237 17.65 -6.23 -30.51
N ASN A 238 18.41 -5.28 -31.10
CA ASN A 238 19.79 -5.07 -30.73
C ASN A 238 19.90 -4.39 -29.36
N PHE A 239 21.05 -4.55 -28.69
CA PHE A 239 21.33 -3.99 -27.37
C PHE A 239 21.12 -2.46 -27.28
N LYS A 240 21.42 -1.73 -28.36
CA LYS A 240 21.22 -0.26 -28.41
C LYS A 240 19.76 0.12 -28.23
N SER A 241 18.86 -0.57 -28.92
CA SER A 241 17.40 -0.30 -28.80
C SER A 241 16.87 -0.63 -27.41
N LEU A 242 17.39 -1.71 -26.79
CA LEU A 242 17.06 -2.04 -25.39
C LEU A 242 17.53 -0.94 -24.45
N LEU A 243 18.78 -0.50 -24.56
CA LEU A 243 19.33 0.54 -23.71
C LEU A 243 18.54 1.85 -23.83
N LEU A 244 18.23 2.29 -25.05
CA LEU A 244 17.42 3.48 -25.29
C LEU A 244 16.03 3.37 -24.68
N ALA A 245 15.36 2.22 -24.82
CA ALA A 245 14.03 2.02 -24.26
C ALA A 245 14.05 2.07 -22.71
N LEU A 246 15.08 1.47 -22.07
CA LEU A 246 15.28 1.55 -20.64
C LEU A 246 15.60 2.96 -20.16
N LEU A 247 16.44 3.70 -20.91
CA LEU A 247 16.72 5.10 -20.61
C LEU A 247 15.46 5.96 -20.68
N TYR A 248 14.64 5.82 -21.71
CA TYR A 248 13.39 6.56 -21.82
C TYR A 248 12.40 6.20 -20.74
N PHE A 249 12.31 4.92 -20.36
CA PHE A 249 11.40 4.45 -19.34
C PHE A 249 11.85 4.86 -17.93
N GLY A 250 13.16 4.74 -17.63
CA GLY A 250 13.72 4.97 -16.29
C GLY A 250 14.22 6.39 -16.03
N SER A 251 14.42 7.21 -17.08
CA SER A 251 15.09 8.52 -16.95
C SER A 251 14.43 9.45 -15.93
N THR A 252 13.10 9.53 -15.95
CA THR A 252 12.36 10.41 -15.03
C THR A 252 12.56 9.99 -13.57
N PHE A 253 12.56 8.69 -13.29
CA PHE A 253 12.83 8.17 -11.95
C PHE A 253 14.26 8.45 -11.51
N ILE A 254 15.22 8.11 -12.36
CA ILE A 254 16.66 8.31 -12.07
C ILE A 254 16.94 9.77 -11.79
N ILE A 255 16.43 10.69 -12.61
CA ILE A 255 16.68 12.14 -12.44
C ILE A 255 16.06 12.64 -11.13
N ILE A 256 14.79 12.35 -10.89
CA ILE A 256 14.07 12.89 -9.72
C ILE A 256 14.63 12.28 -8.43
N ASP A 257 14.88 10.95 -8.40
CA ASP A 257 15.41 10.31 -7.18
C ASP A 257 16.88 10.68 -6.94
N SER A 258 17.68 10.91 -7.99
CA SER A 258 19.05 11.43 -7.82
C SER A 258 19.07 12.82 -7.17
N ILE A 259 18.20 13.73 -7.60
CA ILE A 259 18.06 15.06 -6.97
C ILE A 259 17.65 14.90 -5.50
N TRP A 260 16.72 13.97 -5.23
CA TRP A 260 16.26 13.69 -3.88
C TRP A 260 17.34 13.05 -3.00
N ILE A 261 18.12 12.12 -3.53
CA ILE A 261 19.28 11.50 -2.84
C ILE A 261 20.35 12.55 -2.52
N ILE A 262 20.71 13.40 -3.47
CA ILE A 262 21.70 14.48 -3.26
C ILE A 262 21.22 15.41 -2.14
N ARG A 263 19.96 15.83 -2.18
CA ARG A 263 19.36 16.64 -1.12
C ARG A 263 19.43 15.93 0.24
N ASN A 264 19.03 14.65 0.31
CA ASN A 264 19.07 13.89 1.55
C ASN A 264 20.49 13.73 2.08
N TYR A 265 21.45 13.43 1.21
CA TYR A 265 22.85 13.29 1.57
C TYR A 265 23.43 14.60 2.15
N ASN A 266 23.08 15.77 1.59
CA ASN A 266 23.54 17.05 2.09
C ASN A 266 23.12 17.30 3.54
N TYR A 267 21.91 16.89 3.93
CA TYR A 267 21.39 17.08 5.28
C TYR A 267 21.76 15.95 6.26
N THR A 268 21.78 14.68 5.79
CA THR A 268 21.90 13.53 6.68
C THR A 268 23.25 12.84 6.61
N LYS A 269 24.07 13.15 5.59
CA LYS A 269 25.31 12.43 5.22
C LYS A 269 25.10 10.94 4.98
N LYS A 270 23.87 10.53 4.66
CA LYS A 270 23.49 9.16 4.36
C LYS A 270 22.91 9.06 2.95
N PHE A 271 23.16 7.93 2.29
CA PHE A 271 22.50 7.60 1.02
C PHE A 271 21.07 7.14 1.31
N ILE A 272 20.09 7.99 1.02
CA ILE A 272 18.67 7.71 1.31
C ILE A 272 17.85 7.97 0.05
N PRO A 273 17.64 6.97 -0.80
CA PRO A 273 16.66 7.04 -1.88
C PRO A 273 15.23 7.01 -1.32
N LEU A 274 14.29 7.66 -1.98
CA LEU A 274 12.87 7.74 -1.66
C LEU A 274 12.57 8.27 -0.25
N ALA A 275 12.61 7.44 0.79
CA ALA A 275 12.30 7.85 2.16
C ALA A 275 13.09 7.04 3.19
N SER A 276 13.49 7.66 4.30
CA SER A 276 14.22 7.00 5.37
C SER A 276 13.41 5.90 6.06
N THR A 277 12.10 6.05 6.12
CA THR A 277 11.19 5.01 6.66
C THR A 277 11.29 3.68 5.92
N MET A 278 11.59 3.69 4.63
CA MET A 278 11.80 2.46 3.86
C MET A 278 13.08 1.71 4.24
N HIS A 279 14.11 2.47 4.62
CA HIS A 279 15.42 1.92 4.98
C HIS A 279 15.54 1.67 6.47
N PHE A 280 14.45 1.86 7.23
CA PHE A 280 14.42 1.73 8.69
C PHE A 280 15.51 2.55 9.41
N GLN A 281 16.05 3.56 8.74
CA GLN A 281 17.15 4.38 9.29
C GLN A 281 16.68 5.32 10.41
N ASP A 282 15.38 5.60 10.47
CA ASP A 282 14.77 6.45 11.50
C ASP A 282 14.32 5.66 12.73
N HIS A 283 14.35 4.30 12.66
CA HIS A 283 14.05 3.45 13.79
C HIS A 283 15.33 3.18 14.58
N LYS A 284 15.43 3.75 15.76
CA LYS A 284 16.63 3.70 16.59
C LYS A 284 16.99 2.36 17.16
N HIS A 285 15.98 1.56 17.36
CA HIS A 285 16.17 0.36 18.16
C HIS A 285 16.32 -0.83 17.22
N SER A 286 17.54 -1.35 17.14
CA SER A 286 17.79 -2.65 16.50
C SER A 286 16.92 -3.75 17.11
N SER A 287 16.59 -3.64 18.41
CA SER A 287 15.61 -4.47 19.09
C SER A 287 14.21 -4.41 18.46
N PHE A 288 13.80 -3.27 17.87
CA PHE A 288 12.53 -3.15 17.16
C PHE A 288 12.46 -4.13 16.00
N HIS A 289 13.50 -4.19 15.18
CA HIS A 289 13.53 -5.08 14.02
C HIS A 289 13.54 -6.55 14.42
N GLU A 290 14.31 -6.87 15.46
CA GLU A 290 14.38 -8.24 15.92
C GLU A 290 13.06 -8.69 16.58
N PHE A 291 12.38 -7.82 17.31
CA PHE A 291 11.07 -8.15 17.87
C PHE A 291 9.98 -8.25 16.80
N ARG A 292 10.01 -7.41 15.77
CA ARG A 292 9.13 -7.56 14.59
C ARG A 292 9.30 -8.90 13.90
N LYS A 293 10.54 -9.39 13.75
CA LYS A 293 10.80 -10.73 13.19
C LYS A 293 10.18 -11.83 14.05
N ILE A 294 10.28 -11.73 15.39
CA ILE A 294 9.63 -12.69 16.31
C ILE A 294 8.11 -12.62 16.12
N SER A 295 7.51 -11.44 16.22
CA SER A 295 6.07 -11.24 16.05
C SER A 295 5.58 -11.83 14.74
N GLY A 296 6.22 -11.49 13.63
CA GLY A 296 5.87 -12.03 12.31
C GLY A 296 6.12 -13.53 12.15
N SER A 297 7.18 -14.09 12.76
CA SER A 297 7.44 -15.52 12.77
C SER A 297 6.38 -16.31 13.54
N LEU A 298 5.68 -15.67 14.44
CA LEU A 298 4.56 -16.23 15.19
C LEU A 298 3.20 -15.95 14.54
N GLY A 299 3.17 -15.29 13.38
CA GLY A 299 1.94 -15.03 12.62
C GLY A 299 1.16 -13.78 13.05
N TYR A 300 1.80 -12.88 13.82
CA TYR A 300 1.22 -11.60 14.19
C TYR A 300 1.63 -10.48 13.24
N SER A 301 0.74 -9.49 13.06
CA SER A 301 1.04 -8.28 12.29
C SER A 301 2.17 -7.47 12.91
N ASN A 302 2.93 -6.83 12.05
CA ASN A 302 3.94 -5.85 12.44
C ASN A 302 3.39 -4.42 12.64
N ASN A 303 2.08 -4.28 12.75
CA ASN A 303 1.41 -2.99 12.95
C ASN A 303 1.58 -2.51 14.40
N TRP A 304 2.44 -1.53 14.60
CA TRP A 304 2.78 -1.01 15.95
C TRP A 304 1.71 -0.07 16.53
N TRP A 305 0.78 0.41 15.73
CA TRP A 305 -0.33 1.28 16.15
C TRP A 305 -1.56 0.51 16.64
N GLU A 306 -1.65 -0.79 16.38
CA GLU A 306 -2.72 -1.63 16.88
C GLU A 306 -2.48 -1.96 18.34
N VAL A 307 -3.37 -1.53 19.24
CA VAL A 307 -3.25 -1.73 20.69
C VAL A 307 -3.10 -3.20 21.05
N GLU A 308 -3.74 -4.09 20.31
CA GLU A 308 -3.69 -5.53 20.54
C GLU A 308 -2.40 -6.20 20.05
N SER A 309 -1.64 -5.50 19.19
CA SER A 309 -0.44 -6.11 18.60
C SER A 309 0.67 -6.35 19.62
N PRO A 310 1.45 -7.44 19.46
CA PRO A 310 2.63 -7.67 20.29
C PRO A 310 3.63 -6.53 20.25
N ILE A 311 3.73 -5.84 19.11
CA ILE A 311 4.67 -4.73 18.92
C ILE A 311 4.25 -3.52 19.72
N TYR A 312 2.96 -3.16 19.73
CA TYR A 312 2.44 -2.10 20.58
C TYR A 312 2.75 -2.41 22.06
N TRP A 313 2.45 -3.64 22.52
CA TRP A 313 2.77 -4.06 23.88
C TRP A 313 4.26 -3.96 24.18
N PHE A 314 5.14 -4.41 23.29
CA PHE A 314 6.58 -4.39 23.54
C PHE A 314 7.12 -2.98 23.78
N TYR A 315 6.58 -1.97 23.08
CA TYR A 315 7.02 -0.58 23.15
C TYR A 315 6.23 0.28 24.13
N ASN A 316 5.03 -0.13 24.53
CA ASN A 316 4.20 0.65 25.45
C ASN A 316 4.44 0.22 26.89
N LYS A 317 5.12 1.09 27.67
CA LYS A 317 5.42 0.81 29.08
C LYS A 317 4.16 0.68 29.94
N SER A 318 3.09 1.39 29.62
CA SER A 318 1.81 1.34 30.35
C SER A 318 1.03 0.04 30.11
N ASP A 319 1.38 -0.72 29.08
CA ASP A 319 0.73 -1.99 28.78
C ASP A 319 1.27 -3.09 29.71
N SER A 320 0.44 -3.50 30.67
CA SER A 320 0.76 -4.48 31.72
C SER A 320 0.35 -5.92 31.34
N ARG A 321 -0.12 -6.16 30.11
CA ARG A 321 -0.50 -7.52 29.66
C ARG A 321 0.65 -8.50 29.85
N LYS A 322 0.32 -9.73 30.24
CA LYS A 322 1.29 -10.84 30.32
C LYS A 322 1.65 -11.32 28.92
N VAL A 323 2.85 -11.88 28.75
CA VAL A 323 3.35 -12.38 27.45
C VAL A 323 2.39 -13.43 26.85
N GLU A 324 1.80 -14.30 27.68
CA GLU A 324 0.84 -15.31 27.25
C GLU A 324 -0.43 -14.71 26.67
N VAL A 325 -0.88 -13.57 27.18
CA VAL A 325 -2.04 -12.83 26.68
C VAL A 325 -1.71 -12.14 25.37
N VAL A 326 -0.52 -11.56 25.28
CA VAL A 326 -0.05 -10.86 24.07
C VAL A 326 0.14 -11.83 22.90
N PHE A 327 0.57 -13.06 23.18
CA PHE A 327 0.77 -14.12 22.21
C PHE A 327 -0.23 -15.26 22.38
N SER A 328 -1.51 -14.94 22.60
CA SER A 328 -2.57 -15.91 22.90
C SER A 328 -2.80 -16.95 21.80
N GLU A 329 -2.53 -16.62 20.55
CA GLU A 329 -2.71 -17.53 19.43
C GLU A 329 -1.59 -18.57 19.27
N VAL A 330 -0.44 -18.39 19.98
CA VAL A 330 0.74 -19.24 19.83
C VAL A 330 1.38 -19.53 21.18
N LYS A 331 1.59 -20.81 21.46
CA LYS A 331 2.26 -21.22 22.69
C LYS A 331 3.76 -20.93 22.62
N ILE A 332 4.23 -19.96 23.42
CA ILE A 332 5.64 -19.60 23.52
C ILE A 332 6.25 -20.28 24.75
N SER A 333 7.44 -20.87 24.62
CA SER A 333 8.13 -21.52 25.74
C SER A 333 8.46 -20.52 26.85
N HIS A 334 8.42 -20.97 28.11
CA HIS A 334 8.79 -20.11 29.26
C HIS A 334 10.20 -19.50 29.13
N LYS A 335 11.13 -20.23 28.51
CA LYS A 335 12.49 -19.72 28.20
C LYS A 335 12.42 -18.48 27.31
N HIS A 336 11.64 -18.53 26.23
CA HIS A 336 11.48 -17.40 25.29
C HIS A 336 10.71 -16.25 25.93
N GLN A 337 9.67 -16.53 26.71
CA GLN A 337 8.93 -15.50 27.46
C GLN A 337 9.84 -14.69 28.37
N ASN A 338 10.69 -15.37 29.15
CA ASN A 338 11.67 -14.73 30.03
C ASN A 338 12.69 -13.87 29.27
N LYS A 339 13.18 -14.35 28.11
CA LYS A 339 14.09 -13.58 27.26
C LYS A 339 13.40 -12.32 26.71
N ILE A 340 12.13 -12.42 26.27
CA ILE A 340 11.33 -11.29 25.76
C ILE A 340 11.12 -10.25 26.86
N LEU A 341 10.71 -10.68 28.07
CA LEU A 341 10.52 -9.77 29.20
C LEU A 341 11.82 -9.06 29.60
N LYS A 342 12.94 -9.79 29.62
CA LYS A 342 14.26 -9.23 29.93
C LYS A 342 14.70 -8.22 28.86
N SER A 343 14.46 -8.54 27.57
CA SER A 343 14.72 -7.63 26.46
C SER A 343 13.89 -6.35 26.54
N ARG A 344 12.58 -6.47 26.81
CA ARG A 344 11.66 -5.34 27.03
C ARG A 344 12.13 -4.46 28.19
N LYS A 345 12.59 -5.05 29.30
CA LYS A 345 13.16 -4.32 30.46
C LYS A 345 14.42 -3.54 30.08
N TYR A 346 15.35 -4.14 29.31
CA TYR A 346 16.54 -3.44 28.82
C TYR A 346 16.18 -2.26 27.92
N MET A 347 15.25 -2.45 27.00
CA MET A 347 14.77 -1.38 26.13
C MET A 347 14.18 -0.21 26.93
N PHE A 348 13.30 -0.46 27.92
CA PHE A 348 12.75 0.62 28.75
C PHE A 348 13.79 1.28 29.62
N ASN A 349 14.79 0.56 30.12
CA ASN A 349 15.88 1.17 30.86
C ASN A 349 16.72 2.07 29.96
N SER A 350 16.97 1.68 28.71
CA SER A 350 17.68 2.52 27.75
C SER A 350 16.92 3.82 27.44
N LEU A 351 15.59 3.75 27.36
CA LEU A 351 14.73 4.89 27.05
C LEU A 351 14.56 5.87 28.23
N ASN A 352 14.34 5.34 29.44
CA ASN A 352 13.83 6.14 30.54
C ASN A 352 14.86 6.42 31.64
N LYS A 353 15.92 5.63 31.78
CA LYS A 353 16.84 5.72 32.94
C LYS A 353 18.24 6.14 32.58
N SER A 354 18.68 5.96 31.35
CA SER A 354 20.06 6.25 30.99
C SER A 354 20.19 7.67 30.44
N THR A 355 20.88 8.53 31.18
CA THR A 355 21.34 9.85 30.73
C THR A 355 22.63 9.75 29.91
N ASN A 356 23.32 8.61 29.99
CA ASN A 356 24.58 8.33 29.28
C ASN A 356 24.32 7.57 27.97
N ILE A 357 24.76 8.15 26.86
CA ILE A 357 24.61 7.57 25.54
C ILE A 357 25.27 6.19 25.43
N THR A 358 26.42 5.99 26.04
CA THR A 358 27.15 4.70 26.01
C THR A 358 26.37 3.60 26.72
N GLU A 359 25.81 3.90 27.90
CA GLU A 359 24.97 2.96 28.65
C GLU A 359 23.68 2.64 27.88
N ARG A 360 23.08 3.64 27.24
CA ARG A 360 21.90 3.46 26.40
C ARG A 360 22.18 2.49 25.25
N ILE A 361 23.25 2.71 24.48
CA ILE A 361 23.67 1.83 23.39
C ILE A 361 23.93 0.40 23.90
N LEU A 362 24.56 0.26 25.07
CA LEU A 362 24.82 -1.05 25.65
C LEU A 362 23.53 -1.80 26.02
N LEU A 363 22.55 -1.10 26.62
CA LEU A 363 21.26 -1.70 26.97
C LEU A 363 20.46 -2.09 25.73
N GLU A 364 20.46 -1.24 24.69
CA GLU A 364 19.84 -1.56 23.40
C GLU A 364 20.46 -2.80 22.76
N LYS A 365 21.80 -2.90 22.76
CA LYS A 365 22.51 -4.07 22.22
C LYS A 365 22.22 -5.33 23.03
N LYS A 366 22.09 -5.24 24.35
CA LYS A 366 21.65 -6.37 25.19
C LYS A 366 20.24 -6.82 24.87
N SER A 367 19.32 -5.87 24.64
CA SER A 367 17.94 -6.15 24.22
C SER A 367 17.93 -6.86 22.85
N GLU A 368 18.65 -6.32 21.88
CA GLU A 368 18.77 -6.87 20.53
C GLU A 368 19.32 -8.29 20.53
N ASN A 369 20.41 -8.56 21.26
CA ASN A 369 21.04 -9.87 21.31
C ASN A 369 20.11 -10.95 21.83
N LEU A 370 19.33 -10.67 22.89
CA LEU A 370 18.35 -11.62 23.41
C LEU A 370 17.28 -11.97 22.36
N LEU A 371 16.82 -10.97 21.59
CA LEU A 371 15.82 -11.19 20.55
C LEU A 371 16.41 -11.93 19.35
N LYS A 372 17.67 -11.66 18.97
CA LYS A 372 18.39 -12.42 17.93
C LYS A 372 18.52 -13.90 18.28
N GLU A 373 18.84 -14.21 19.54
CA GLU A 373 18.91 -15.60 20.02
C GLU A 373 17.54 -16.29 19.84
N ILE A 374 16.44 -15.63 20.22
CA ILE A 374 15.08 -16.18 20.03
C ILE A 374 14.80 -16.40 18.53
N ASN A 375 15.11 -15.42 17.68
CA ASN A 375 14.90 -15.55 16.24
C ASN A 375 15.66 -16.73 15.62
N LEU A 376 16.89 -16.95 16.05
CA LEU A 376 17.71 -18.08 15.60
C LEU A 376 17.11 -19.41 16.10
N GLU A 377 16.81 -19.51 17.40
CA GLU A 377 16.19 -20.71 17.98
C GLU A 377 14.85 -21.06 17.30
N LEU A 378 13.98 -20.06 17.04
CA LEU A 378 12.71 -20.26 16.34
C LEU A 378 12.92 -20.72 14.89
N LYS A 379 13.90 -20.16 14.19
CA LYS A 379 14.19 -20.52 12.80
C LYS A 379 14.76 -21.94 12.70
N GLU A 380 15.65 -22.32 13.60
CA GLU A 380 16.30 -23.64 13.57
C GLU A 380 15.35 -24.75 14.02
N GLN A 381 14.62 -24.56 15.11
CA GLN A 381 13.77 -25.59 15.71
C GLN A 381 12.41 -25.72 15.06
N HIS A 382 11.88 -24.65 14.45
CA HIS A 382 10.51 -24.58 13.94
C HIS A 382 10.40 -23.90 12.58
N PHE A 383 11.34 -24.19 11.66
CA PHE A 383 11.42 -23.53 10.36
C PHE A 383 10.09 -23.49 9.61
N PHE A 384 9.42 -24.62 9.46
CA PHE A 384 8.15 -24.66 8.72
C PHE A 384 7.07 -23.79 9.36
N ALA A 385 6.92 -23.87 10.68
CA ALA A 385 5.93 -23.08 11.41
C ALA A 385 6.21 -21.58 11.35
N THR A 386 7.47 -21.18 11.49
CA THR A 386 7.88 -19.76 11.61
C THR A 386 8.14 -19.09 10.27
N GLN A 387 8.56 -19.81 9.23
CA GLN A 387 8.91 -19.22 7.94
C GLN A 387 7.87 -19.48 6.84
N ILE A 388 7.01 -20.48 6.98
CA ILE A 388 6.02 -20.83 5.98
C ILE A 388 4.60 -20.63 6.54
N LYS A 389 4.21 -21.42 7.57
CA LYS A 389 2.85 -21.37 8.13
C LYS A 389 2.49 -19.96 8.60
N SER A 390 3.40 -19.26 9.29
CA SER A 390 3.16 -17.90 9.78
C SER A 390 2.86 -16.90 8.65
N ARG A 391 3.53 -17.03 7.48
CA ARG A 391 3.29 -16.14 6.32
C ARG A 391 1.91 -16.39 5.71
N PHE A 392 1.50 -17.64 5.61
CA PHE A 392 0.14 -17.98 5.19
C PHE A 392 -0.91 -17.48 6.20
N LEU A 393 -0.61 -17.55 7.49
CA LEU A 393 -1.50 -16.99 8.51
C LEU A 393 -1.63 -15.45 8.37
N ILE A 394 -0.51 -14.76 8.13
CA ILE A 394 -0.53 -13.32 7.86
C ILE A 394 -1.28 -13.03 6.55
N LEU A 395 -1.08 -13.82 5.50
CA LEU A 395 -1.82 -13.68 4.25
C LEU A 395 -3.33 -13.85 4.46
N THR A 396 -3.75 -14.86 5.21
CA THR A 396 -5.18 -15.04 5.52
C THR A 396 -5.72 -13.87 6.34
N LYS A 397 -4.99 -13.40 7.36
CA LYS A 397 -5.36 -12.21 8.12
C LYS A 397 -5.41 -10.95 7.24
N PHE A 398 -4.45 -10.79 6.32
CA PHE A 398 -4.42 -9.69 5.37
C PHE A 398 -5.65 -9.64 4.46
N ILE A 399 -6.07 -10.80 3.96
CA ILE A 399 -7.26 -10.90 3.09
C ILE A 399 -8.56 -10.82 3.92
N ASN A 400 -8.53 -11.30 5.18
CA ASN A 400 -9.70 -11.37 6.05
C ASN A 400 -9.89 -10.11 6.90
N GLN A 401 -9.01 -9.11 6.79
CA GLN A 401 -9.14 -7.88 7.55
C GLN A 401 -10.47 -7.19 7.23
N PRO A 402 -11.22 -6.70 8.23
CA PRO A 402 -12.44 -5.94 7.97
C PRO A 402 -12.10 -4.73 7.07
N ILE A 403 -12.92 -4.51 6.08
CA ILE A 403 -12.82 -3.32 5.22
C ILE A 403 -13.36 -2.18 6.06
N GLN A 404 -12.53 -1.63 6.94
CA GLN A 404 -12.95 -0.53 7.78
C GLN A 404 -13.55 0.58 6.92
N ARG A 405 -14.85 0.84 7.05
CA ARG A 405 -15.43 2.13 7.41
C ARG A 405 -16.89 2.25 7.06
N ASP A 406 -17.58 2.55 8.01
CA ASP A 406 -18.29 3.76 8.44
C ASP A 406 -19.22 4.29 7.36
N PHE A 407 -20.26 3.52 7.07
CA PHE A 407 -21.45 4.08 6.46
C PHE A 407 -22.35 4.71 7.55
N HIS A 408 -21.73 5.37 8.52
CA HIS A 408 -22.46 6.00 9.65
C HIS A 408 -23.54 7.00 9.19
N ALA A 409 -23.39 7.56 8.00
CA ALA A 409 -24.40 8.44 7.41
C ALA A 409 -25.66 7.69 6.95
N ILE A 410 -25.61 6.35 6.85
CA ILE A 410 -26.72 5.53 6.37
C ILE A 410 -27.30 4.75 7.55
N ARG A 411 -28.61 4.83 7.74
CA ARG A 411 -29.29 4.18 8.86
C ARG A 411 -29.40 2.67 8.67
N TYR A 412 -29.33 1.95 9.80
CA TYR A 412 -29.70 0.54 9.91
C TYR A 412 -31.12 0.29 9.35
N PRO A 413 -31.43 -0.79 8.57
CA PRO A 413 -30.54 -1.92 8.23
C PRO A 413 -29.78 -1.76 6.91
N ILE A 414 -29.97 -0.69 6.15
CA ILE A 414 -29.36 -0.48 4.82
C ILE A 414 -27.84 -0.43 4.92
N ASN A 415 -27.35 0.17 6.00
CA ASN A 415 -25.92 0.22 6.32
C ASN A 415 -25.29 -1.20 6.30
N ILE A 416 -25.88 -2.16 7.01
CA ILE A 416 -25.39 -3.55 7.09
C ILE A 416 -25.35 -4.21 5.72
N ALA A 417 -26.42 -4.03 4.93
CA ALA A 417 -26.47 -4.61 3.59
C ALA A 417 -25.38 -4.04 2.67
N LEU A 418 -25.10 -2.74 2.77
CA LEU A 418 -24.03 -2.08 2.00
C LEU A 418 -22.64 -2.51 2.47
N VAL A 419 -22.41 -2.63 3.77
CA VAL A 419 -21.17 -3.15 4.33
C VAL A 419 -20.93 -4.58 3.84
N TYR A 420 -21.93 -5.45 3.99
CA TYR A 420 -21.83 -6.83 3.50
C TYR A 420 -21.56 -6.91 2.00
N TYR A 421 -22.29 -6.13 1.19
CA TYR A 421 -22.10 -6.07 -0.25
C TYR A 421 -20.66 -5.61 -0.61
N ASN A 422 -20.18 -4.57 0.07
CA ASN A 422 -18.83 -4.05 -0.13
C ASN A 422 -17.76 -5.12 0.19
N HIS A 423 -17.89 -5.81 1.33
CA HIS A 423 -17.02 -6.92 1.71
C HIS A 423 -17.05 -8.06 0.69
N LEU A 424 -18.26 -8.49 0.30
CA LEU A 424 -18.42 -9.59 -0.64
C LEU A 424 -17.74 -9.32 -1.98
N VAL A 425 -17.99 -8.16 -2.57
CA VAL A 425 -17.42 -7.82 -3.88
C VAL A 425 -15.91 -7.69 -3.80
N VAL A 426 -15.36 -7.02 -2.77
CA VAL A 426 -13.92 -6.84 -2.62
C VAL A 426 -13.24 -8.19 -2.35
N ASN A 427 -13.78 -9.03 -1.48
CA ASN A 427 -13.23 -10.36 -1.21
C ASN A 427 -13.22 -11.24 -2.47
N LEU A 428 -14.29 -11.22 -3.26
CA LEU A 428 -14.33 -11.94 -4.54
C LEU A 428 -13.25 -11.46 -5.49
N ILE A 429 -13.07 -10.14 -5.63
CA ILE A 429 -12.04 -9.57 -6.51
C ILE A 429 -10.64 -9.98 -6.02
N VAL A 430 -10.38 -9.90 -4.73
CA VAL A 430 -9.07 -10.23 -4.16
C VAL A 430 -8.77 -11.71 -4.36
N TRP A 431 -9.64 -12.61 -3.93
CA TRP A 431 -9.40 -14.05 -4.01
C TRP A 431 -9.33 -14.57 -5.44
N ILE A 432 -10.34 -14.24 -6.27
CA ILE A 432 -10.39 -14.69 -7.66
C ILE A 432 -9.29 -14.00 -8.47
N GLY A 433 -9.02 -12.71 -8.23
CA GLY A 433 -7.96 -11.96 -8.88
C GLY A 433 -6.56 -12.50 -8.57
N MET A 434 -6.29 -12.88 -7.31
CA MET A 434 -5.02 -13.52 -6.93
C MET A 434 -4.87 -14.90 -7.60
N LEU A 435 -5.91 -15.74 -7.55
CA LEU A 435 -5.92 -17.05 -8.22
C LEU A 435 -5.67 -16.88 -9.73
N ALA A 436 -6.39 -15.94 -10.37
CA ALA A 436 -6.22 -15.63 -11.78
C ALA A 436 -4.80 -15.18 -12.09
N SER A 437 -4.23 -14.32 -11.25
CA SER A 437 -2.86 -13.81 -11.43
C SER A 437 -1.83 -14.93 -11.31
N MET A 438 -1.98 -15.86 -10.35
CA MET A 438 -1.11 -17.04 -10.25
C MET A 438 -1.21 -17.92 -11.49
N PHE A 439 -2.43 -18.20 -11.95
CA PHE A 439 -2.68 -18.99 -13.15
C PHE A 439 -2.07 -18.35 -14.40
N PHE A 440 -2.18 -17.03 -14.55
CA PHE A 440 -1.65 -16.31 -15.71
C PHE A 440 -0.12 -16.23 -15.75
N LEU A 441 0.57 -16.34 -14.62
CA LEU A 441 2.03 -16.41 -14.59
C LEU A 441 2.55 -17.73 -15.15
N VAL A 442 1.89 -18.83 -14.82
CA VAL A 442 2.30 -20.18 -15.28
C VAL A 442 1.85 -20.42 -16.72
N GLY A 443 0.70 -19.89 -17.10
CA GLY A 443 0.10 -20.09 -18.42
C GLY A 443 0.79 -19.33 -19.56
N ASN A 444 0.50 -19.72 -20.79
CA ASN A 444 0.99 -19.07 -22.00
C ASN A 444 0.20 -17.78 -22.32
N GLN A 445 0.31 -16.79 -21.45
CA GLN A 445 -0.37 -15.50 -21.54
C GLN A 445 0.51 -14.43 -22.18
N THR A 446 -0.14 -13.33 -22.63
CA THR A 446 0.57 -12.15 -23.15
C THR A 446 1.43 -11.52 -22.07
N LEU A 447 2.53 -10.86 -22.46
CA LEU A 447 3.44 -10.17 -21.52
C LEU A 447 2.72 -9.12 -20.67
N THR A 448 1.72 -8.45 -21.24
CA THR A 448 0.95 -7.43 -20.51
C THR A 448 0.05 -8.02 -19.43
N ILE A 449 -0.53 -9.22 -19.64
CA ILE A 449 -1.27 -9.94 -18.60
C ILE A 449 -0.30 -10.43 -17.51
N LYS A 450 0.86 -10.97 -17.90
CA LYS A 450 1.91 -11.36 -16.93
C LYS A 450 2.39 -10.17 -16.10
N TYR A 451 2.55 -9.00 -16.71
CA TYR A 451 2.88 -7.77 -16.00
C TYR A 451 1.84 -7.42 -14.91
N LEU A 452 0.55 -7.39 -15.27
CA LEU A 452 -0.52 -7.09 -14.31
C LEU A 452 -0.55 -8.11 -13.16
N SER A 453 -0.33 -9.39 -13.48
CA SER A 453 -0.27 -10.47 -12.50
C SER A 453 0.94 -10.36 -11.56
N LEU A 454 2.13 -10.08 -12.09
CA LEU A 454 3.33 -9.86 -11.29
C LEU A 454 3.19 -8.61 -10.41
N GLY A 455 2.67 -7.52 -10.97
CA GLY A 455 2.47 -6.27 -10.26
C GLY A 455 1.53 -6.42 -9.06
N SER A 456 0.42 -7.15 -9.19
CA SER A 456 -0.52 -7.38 -8.09
C SER A 456 0.06 -8.34 -7.04
N LEU A 457 0.56 -9.50 -7.47
CA LEU A 457 1.07 -10.52 -6.53
C LEU A 457 2.32 -10.03 -5.78
N SER A 458 3.19 -9.26 -6.42
CA SER A 458 4.40 -8.76 -5.77
C SER A 458 4.10 -7.87 -4.56
N ILE A 459 3.08 -7.02 -4.64
CA ILE A 459 2.67 -6.18 -3.51
C ILE A 459 2.08 -7.04 -2.39
N VAL A 460 1.19 -7.97 -2.72
CA VAL A 460 0.62 -8.89 -1.73
C VAL A 460 1.73 -9.68 -1.03
N LEU A 461 2.67 -10.26 -1.80
CA LEU A 461 3.79 -11.03 -1.26
C LEU A 461 4.76 -10.15 -0.45
N LEU A 462 5.04 -8.92 -0.89
CA LEU A 462 5.86 -7.99 -0.12
C LEU A 462 5.31 -7.79 1.28
N PHE A 463 4.02 -7.45 1.40
CA PHE A 463 3.43 -7.16 2.70
C PHE A 463 3.28 -8.41 3.57
N THR A 464 2.89 -9.54 3.00
CA THR A 464 2.62 -10.75 3.77
C THR A 464 3.88 -11.57 4.10
N PHE A 465 4.85 -11.64 3.18
CA PHE A 465 6.03 -12.51 3.33
C PHE A 465 7.29 -11.77 3.75
N VAL A 466 7.44 -10.48 3.39
CA VAL A 466 8.64 -9.70 3.69
C VAL A 466 8.40 -8.74 4.84
N LEU A 467 7.39 -7.87 4.74
CA LEU A 467 7.12 -6.86 5.74
C LEU A 467 6.32 -7.40 6.94
N LEU A 468 5.66 -8.55 6.78
CA LEU A 468 4.84 -9.20 7.80
C LEU A 468 3.81 -8.23 8.40
N SER A 469 3.20 -7.44 7.53
CA SER A 469 2.21 -6.42 7.85
C SER A 469 0.95 -6.69 7.06
N TYR A 470 -0.19 -6.28 7.57
CA TYR A 470 -1.44 -6.34 6.85
C TYR A 470 -2.26 -5.07 7.13
N GLU A 471 -2.50 -4.32 6.07
CA GLU A 471 -3.47 -3.22 6.04
C GLU A 471 -4.22 -3.26 4.73
N TYR A 472 -5.51 -3.03 4.77
CA TYR A 472 -6.35 -3.05 3.56
C TYR A 472 -5.94 -1.99 2.54
N ARG A 473 -5.34 -0.89 2.99
CA ARG A 473 -4.85 0.19 2.10
C ARG A 473 -3.76 -0.28 1.14
N GLU A 474 -2.98 -1.31 1.49
CA GLU A 474 -1.99 -1.89 0.58
C GLU A 474 -2.65 -2.70 -0.54
N ILE A 475 -3.71 -3.47 -0.23
CA ILE A 475 -4.51 -4.16 -1.27
C ILE A 475 -5.19 -3.15 -2.19
N TYR A 476 -5.70 -2.06 -1.65
CA TYR A 476 -6.36 -1.01 -2.41
C TYR A 476 -5.54 -0.58 -3.62
N THR A 477 -4.22 -0.42 -3.45
CA THR A 477 -3.33 0.05 -4.52
C THR A 477 -3.21 -0.90 -5.70
N VAL A 478 -3.43 -2.20 -5.52
CA VAL A 478 -3.34 -3.23 -6.59
C VAL A 478 -4.69 -3.83 -6.97
N LEU A 479 -5.76 -3.37 -6.33
CA LEU A 479 -7.11 -3.90 -6.56
C LEU A 479 -7.55 -3.77 -8.02
N GLY A 480 -7.14 -2.70 -8.70
CA GLY A 480 -7.40 -2.53 -10.13
C GLY A 480 -6.79 -3.64 -11.00
N PHE A 481 -5.57 -4.11 -10.67
CA PHE A 481 -4.93 -5.21 -11.39
C PHE A 481 -5.61 -6.54 -11.09
N LEU A 482 -5.98 -6.77 -9.82
CA LEU A 482 -6.72 -7.96 -9.41
C LEU A 482 -8.09 -8.02 -10.09
N LEU A 483 -8.78 -6.89 -10.21
CA LEU A 483 -10.07 -6.79 -10.92
C LEU A 483 -9.92 -7.16 -12.39
N ILE A 484 -8.91 -6.62 -13.08
CA ILE A 484 -8.64 -6.95 -14.49
C ILE A 484 -8.38 -8.47 -14.62
N SER A 485 -7.52 -9.04 -13.77
CA SER A 485 -7.21 -10.48 -13.77
C SER A 485 -8.47 -11.33 -13.52
N CYS A 486 -9.29 -10.95 -12.55
CA CYS A 486 -10.58 -11.58 -12.24
C CYS A 486 -11.49 -11.62 -13.48
N PHE A 487 -11.67 -10.50 -14.17
CA PHE A 487 -12.55 -10.42 -15.34
C PHE A 487 -12.00 -11.19 -16.55
N ILE A 488 -10.68 -11.22 -16.75
CA ILE A 488 -10.07 -12.06 -17.79
C ILE A 488 -10.32 -13.55 -17.50
N LEU A 489 -10.19 -13.99 -16.23
CA LEU A 489 -10.48 -15.36 -15.84
C LEU A 489 -11.96 -15.71 -16.07
N ILE A 490 -12.88 -14.85 -15.63
CA ILE A 490 -14.34 -15.04 -15.81
C ILE A 490 -14.68 -15.15 -17.31
N ASN A 491 -14.11 -14.30 -18.15
CA ASN A 491 -14.35 -14.35 -19.61
C ASN A 491 -13.89 -15.69 -20.23
N ASN A 492 -12.84 -16.27 -19.69
CA ASN A 492 -12.30 -17.54 -20.16
C ASN A 492 -12.81 -18.76 -19.36
N PHE A 493 -13.79 -18.59 -18.46
CA PHE A 493 -14.22 -19.61 -17.52
C PHE A 493 -14.61 -20.94 -18.20
N LYS A 494 -15.27 -20.90 -19.36
CA LYS A 494 -15.65 -22.10 -20.12
C LYS A 494 -14.44 -22.92 -20.60
N LYS A 495 -13.30 -22.25 -20.86
CA LYS A 495 -12.07 -22.85 -21.44
C LYS A 495 -11.10 -23.36 -20.37
N ILE A 496 -11.31 -23.05 -19.09
CA ILE A 496 -10.40 -23.46 -18.04
C ILE A 496 -10.69 -24.89 -17.57
N HIS A 497 -9.64 -25.53 -17.02
CA HIS A 497 -9.71 -26.91 -16.52
C HIS A 497 -10.73 -27.05 -15.38
N PHE A 498 -11.35 -28.23 -15.26
CA PHE A 498 -12.39 -28.52 -14.26
C PHE A 498 -11.93 -28.19 -12.83
N LEU A 499 -10.71 -28.58 -12.44
CA LEU A 499 -10.16 -28.29 -11.11
C LEU A 499 -10.13 -26.79 -10.78
N LEU A 500 -9.77 -25.96 -11.76
CA LEU A 500 -9.75 -24.52 -11.56
C LEU A 500 -11.17 -23.94 -11.43
N LYS A 501 -12.15 -24.51 -12.15
CA LYS A 501 -13.57 -24.14 -11.99
C LYS A 501 -14.05 -24.46 -10.58
N THR A 502 -13.76 -25.68 -10.08
CA THR A 502 -14.12 -26.10 -8.72
C THR A 502 -13.48 -25.18 -7.67
N LEU A 503 -12.22 -24.81 -7.86
CA LEU A 503 -11.52 -23.89 -6.95
C LEU A 503 -12.16 -22.50 -6.96
N VAL A 504 -12.54 -21.97 -8.12
CA VAL A 504 -13.26 -20.68 -8.22
C VAL A 504 -14.59 -20.72 -7.50
N VAL A 505 -15.36 -21.83 -7.64
CA VAL A 505 -16.63 -22.01 -6.92
C VAL A 505 -16.40 -22.10 -5.41
N ALA A 506 -15.39 -22.86 -4.97
CA ALA A 506 -15.02 -22.94 -3.55
C ALA A 506 -14.64 -21.58 -2.98
N ILE A 507 -13.85 -20.79 -3.72
CA ILE A 507 -13.49 -19.42 -3.33
C ILE A 507 -14.73 -18.52 -3.25
N PHE A 508 -15.70 -18.67 -4.16
CA PHE A 508 -16.94 -17.92 -4.09
C PHE A 508 -17.69 -18.17 -2.78
N ILE A 509 -17.82 -19.45 -2.40
CA ILE A 509 -18.46 -19.85 -1.14
C ILE A 509 -17.68 -19.30 0.06
N LEU A 510 -16.35 -19.43 0.05
CA LEU A 510 -15.50 -18.91 1.12
C LEU A 510 -15.62 -17.38 1.26
N ALA A 511 -15.61 -16.65 0.15
CA ALA A 511 -15.76 -15.19 0.16
C ALA A 511 -17.12 -14.76 0.72
N PHE A 512 -18.18 -15.52 0.42
CA PHE A 512 -19.52 -15.28 0.95
C PHE A 512 -19.56 -15.46 2.48
N VAL A 513 -19.04 -16.59 2.98
CA VAL A 513 -18.96 -16.88 4.43
C VAL A 513 -18.09 -15.86 5.16
N GLN A 514 -16.93 -15.55 4.58
CA GLN A 514 -16.00 -14.56 5.12
C GLN A 514 -16.64 -13.18 5.23
N SER A 515 -17.35 -12.74 4.19
CA SER A 515 -17.99 -11.42 4.17
C SER A 515 -19.10 -11.34 5.23
N PHE A 516 -19.82 -12.42 5.45
CA PHE A 516 -20.80 -12.50 6.53
C PHE A 516 -20.13 -12.37 7.91
N TYR A 517 -19.03 -13.10 8.13
CA TYR A 517 -18.26 -13.02 9.37
C TYR A 517 -17.68 -11.62 9.61
N GLN A 518 -17.06 -11.01 8.60
CA GLN A 518 -16.52 -9.65 8.70
C GLN A 518 -17.60 -8.63 9.04
N THR A 519 -18.75 -8.71 8.37
CA THR A 519 -19.88 -7.81 8.64
C THR A 519 -20.42 -8.00 10.06
N SER A 520 -20.48 -9.23 10.57
CA SER A 520 -20.92 -9.50 11.94
C SER A 520 -19.97 -8.91 12.99
N LEU A 521 -18.68 -8.87 12.70
CA LEU A 521 -17.69 -8.23 13.58
C LEU A 521 -17.87 -6.69 13.61
N GLU A 522 -18.19 -6.06 12.48
CA GLU A 522 -18.41 -4.60 12.41
C GLU A 522 -19.71 -4.16 13.08
N ILE A 523 -20.72 -5.03 13.13
CA ILE A 523 -22.00 -4.72 13.77
C ILE A 523 -21.91 -4.76 15.31
N ASN A 524 -21.01 -5.56 15.85
CA ASN A 524 -20.85 -5.75 17.31
C ASN A 524 -19.90 -4.72 17.96
N TRP A 525 -19.50 -3.66 17.24
CA TRP A 525 -18.73 -2.52 17.70
C TRP A 525 -19.62 -1.27 17.59
#